data_73c63c55760c7cb8668fdc27a330fead
#
_entry.id   73c63c55760c7cb8668fdc27a330fead
#
_cell.length_a   1.000
_cell.length_b   1.000
_cell.length_c   1.000
_cell.angle_alpha   90.00
_cell.angle_beta   90.00
_cell.angle_gamma   90.00
#
_symmetry.space_group_name_H-M   'P 1'
#
loop_
_entity.id
_entity.type
_entity.pdbx_description
1 polymer ?
#
loop_
_entity_poly.entity_id
_entity_poly.type
_entity_poly.pdbx_seq_one_letter_code
_entity_poly.pdbx_strand_id
1 'polypeptide(L)'
;TLGTPHNGTHASDELGNEALVRQVVYDLGRAIGNKNSRVDFGLSQWGLKQKPNESRIDYVKRVQKSKLWKSKDNGFNDLTRDGATDLNRKTSLNPNIVYKTYTGESTHKGLFGRQKADLNLFFPFTVTANVSGKAKEKEWRENDGLVSVISSQHPFNQKYVEATDQNQKGVWQVTPTKHDWDHVDFVGQDSSDTVRSREELQQFWHGLADDLVQSEKLTSTKKA
;
A
#
# COMPACT_ATOMS: atom_id res chain seq x y z
N THR A 1 3.76 -7.04 7.47
CA THR A 1 3.31 -6.18 6.36
C THR A 1 3.95 -4.81 6.48
N LEU A 2 4.14 -4.12 5.35
CA LEU A 2 4.76 -2.79 5.26
C LEU A 2 3.74 -1.86 4.58
N GLY A 3 3.25 -0.82 5.27
CA GLY A 3 2.30 0.15 4.74
C GLY A 3 1.03 -0.44 4.10
N THR A 4 0.59 -1.61 4.54
CA THR A 4 -0.50 -2.36 3.88
C THR A 4 -1.87 -1.76 4.19
N PRO A 5 -2.73 -1.48 3.19
CA PRO A 5 -4.06 -0.91 3.41
C PRO A 5 -5.07 -1.97 3.92
N HIS A 6 -4.90 -2.44 5.16
CA HIS A 6 -5.76 -3.47 5.76
C HIS A 6 -7.25 -3.11 5.76
N ASN A 7 -7.56 -1.83 5.84
CA ASN A 7 -8.94 -1.33 5.86
C ASN A 7 -9.25 -0.44 4.65
N GLY A 8 -8.48 -0.60 3.57
CA GLY A 8 -8.58 0.23 2.37
C GLY A 8 -7.90 1.58 2.51
N THR A 9 -8.09 2.44 1.53
CA THR A 9 -7.52 3.80 1.51
C THR A 9 -8.58 4.83 1.14
N HIS A 10 -8.57 5.96 1.86
CA HIS A 10 -9.47 7.06 1.59
C HIS A 10 -9.26 7.66 0.19
N ALA A 11 -8.02 7.64 -0.30
CA ALA A 11 -7.74 8.09 -1.65
C ALA A 11 -8.48 7.25 -2.72
N SER A 12 -8.63 5.94 -2.52
CA SER A 12 -9.39 5.08 -3.44
C SER A 12 -10.88 5.40 -3.43
N ASP A 13 -11.45 5.74 -2.28
CA ASP A 13 -12.86 6.13 -2.18
C ASP A 13 -13.15 7.45 -2.91
N GLU A 14 -12.30 8.48 -2.68
CA GLU A 14 -12.51 9.83 -3.21
C GLU A 14 -12.13 9.96 -4.70
N LEU A 15 -11.03 9.36 -5.11
CA LEU A 15 -10.59 9.42 -6.50
C LEU A 15 -11.40 8.48 -7.40
N GLY A 16 -12.07 7.51 -6.80
CA GLY A 16 -12.84 6.49 -7.50
C GLY A 16 -11.97 5.55 -8.33
N ASN A 17 -12.52 4.39 -8.64
CA ASN A 17 -11.83 3.39 -9.46
C ASN A 17 -11.41 3.96 -10.83
N GLU A 18 -12.16 4.92 -11.41
CA GLU A 18 -11.85 5.48 -12.72
C GLU A 18 -10.63 6.41 -12.72
N ALA A 19 -10.42 7.22 -11.69
CA ALA A 19 -9.31 8.18 -11.65
C ALA A 19 -7.99 7.48 -11.31
N LEU A 20 -8.01 6.56 -10.34
CA LEU A 20 -6.85 5.73 -10.01
C LEU A 20 -6.45 4.84 -11.19
N VAL A 21 -7.45 4.26 -11.86
CA VAL A 21 -7.25 3.48 -13.08
C VAL A 21 -6.69 4.34 -14.21
N ARG A 22 -7.18 5.55 -14.42
CA ARG A 22 -6.62 6.47 -15.43
C ARG A 22 -5.17 6.81 -15.12
N GLN A 23 -4.82 7.04 -13.85
CA GLN A 23 -3.43 7.32 -13.45
C GLN A 23 -2.56 6.09 -13.68
N VAL A 24 -2.97 4.91 -13.20
CA VAL A 24 -2.25 3.65 -13.43
C VAL A 24 -2.11 3.36 -14.91
N VAL A 25 -3.15 3.53 -15.72
CA VAL A 25 -3.09 3.31 -17.18
C VAL A 25 -2.23 4.38 -17.87
N TYR A 26 -2.22 5.62 -17.37
CA TYR A 26 -1.32 6.66 -17.88
C TYR A 26 0.14 6.32 -17.57
N ASP A 27 0.43 5.88 -16.36
CA ASP A 27 1.79 5.51 -15.93
C ASP A 27 2.22 4.19 -16.59
N LEU A 28 1.32 3.24 -16.76
CA LEU A 28 1.48 2.07 -17.59
C LEU A 28 1.75 2.44 -19.05
N GLY A 29 1.00 3.38 -19.61
CA GLY A 29 1.19 3.87 -20.97
C GLY A 29 2.56 4.51 -21.17
N ARG A 30 3.08 5.22 -20.17
CA ARG A 30 4.46 5.74 -20.16
C ARG A 30 5.50 4.63 -20.03
N ALA A 31 5.28 3.65 -19.16
CA ALA A 31 6.17 2.52 -18.94
C ALA A 31 6.18 1.55 -20.13
N ILE A 32 5.02 1.26 -20.73
CA ILE A 32 4.86 0.46 -21.96
C ILE A 32 5.37 1.23 -23.18
N GLY A 33 5.52 2.55 -23.07
CA GLY A 33 6.05 3.44 -24.11
C GLY A 33 7.44 3.06 -24.62
N ASN A 34 8.17 2.23 -23.92
CA ASN A 34 9.49 1.74 -24.32
C ASN A 34 9.38 0.29 -24.81
N LYS A 35 9.83 0.01 -26.05
CA LYS A 35 9.88 -1.35 -26.62
C LYS A 35 10.68 -2.35 -25.76
N ASN A 36 11.44 -1.87 -24.80
CA ASN A 36 12.28 -2.65 -23.87
C ASN A 36 11.69 -2.74 -22.46
N SER A 37 10.39 -2.48 -22.26
CA SER A 37 9.77 -2.65 -20.95
C SER A 37 9.89 -4.11 -20.51
N ARG A 38 10.56 -4.34 -19.38
CA ARG A 38 10.69 -5.67 -18.75
C ARG A 38 9.46 -6.03 -17.90
N VAL A 39 8.46 -5.15 -17.83
CA VAL A 39 7.27 -5.34 -17.02
C VAL A 39 6.13 -5.81 -17.90
N ASP A 40 5.67 -7.03 -17.69
CA ASP A 40 4.42 -7.55 -18.23
C ASP A 40 3.33 -7.43 -17.14
N PHE A 41 2.33 -6.61 -17.42
CA PHE A 41 1.19 -6.40 -16.53
C PHE A 41 0.12 -7.50 -16.66
N GLY A 42 0.38 -8.54 -17.44
CA GLY A 42 -0.54 -9.65 -17.62
C GLY A 42 -1.86 -9.28 -18.31
N LEU A 43 -1.94 -8.13 -18.98
CA LEU A 43 -3.16 -7.65 -19.63
C LEU A 43 -3.71 -8.63 -20.68
N SER A 44 -2.86 -9.52 -21.19
CA SER A 44 -3.26 -10.60 -22.10
C SER A 44 -4.21 -11.60 -21.43
N GLN A 45 -4.07 -11.85 -20.13
CA GLN A 45 -4.94 -12.73 -19.34
C GLN A 45 -6.39 -12.21 -19.26
N TRP A 46 -6.54 -10.89 -19.40
CA TRP A 46 -7.83 -10.20 -19.40
C TRP A 46 -8.38 -9.95 -20.79
N GLY A 47 -7.79 -10.57 -21.83
CA GLY A 47 -8.17 -10.34 -23.22
C GLY A 47 -7.78 -8.94 -23.75
N LEU A 48 -6.93 -8.23 -23.01
CA LEU A 48 -6.51 -6.86 -23.32
C LEU A 48 -5.13 -6.79 -23.97
N LYS A 49 -4.64 -7.87 -24.59
CA LYS A 49 -3.41 -7.84 -25.38
C LYS A 49 -3.54 -6.84 -26.53
N GLN A 50 -2.46 -6.10 -26.81
CA GLN A 50 -2.43 -5.22 -27.98
C GLN A 50 -2.64 -6.03 -29.26
N LYS A 51 -3.54 -5.55 -30.14
CA LYS A 51 -3.86 -6.22 -31.41
C LYS A 51 -2.77 -5.96 -32.44
N PRO A 52 -2.57 -6.86 -33.43
CA PRO A 52 -1.73 -6.57 -34.55
C PRO A 52 -2.18 -5.26 -35.24
N ASN A 53 -1.25 -4.39 -35.58
CA ASN A 53 -1.49 -3.09 -36.21
C ASN A 53 -2.30 -2.06 -35.40
N GLU A 54 -2.60 -2.33 -34.13
CA GLU A 54 -3.23 -1.35 -33.24
C GLU A 54 -2.20 -0.31 -32.80
N SER A 55 -2.53 0.98 -32.97
CA SER A 55 -1.67 2.05 -32.45
C SER A 55 -1.64 2.01 -30.93
N ARG A 56 -0.55 2.52 -30.31
CA ARG A 56 -0.46 2.60 -28.84
C ARG A 56 -1.57 3.44 -28.24
N ILE A 57 -1.91 4.53 -28.90
CA ILE A 57 -2.97 5.44 -28.43
C ILE A 57 -4.31 4.71 -28.42
N ASP A 58 -4.62 3.96 -29.47
CA ASP A 58 -5.87 3.21 -29.56
C ASP A 58 -5.90 2.04 -28.56
N TYR A 59 -4.76 1.37 -28.36
CA TYR A 59 -4.61 0.34 -27.33
C TYR A 59 -4.90 0.90 -25.94
N VAL A 60 -4.25 1.99 -25.55
CA VAL A 60 -4.48 2.64 -24.25
C VAL A 60 -5.93 3.06 -24.10
N LYS A 61 -6.53 3.69 -25.11
CA LYS A 61 -7.97 4.05 -25.09
C LYS A 61 -8.87 2.82 -24.94
N ARG A 62 -8.55 1.72 -25.58
CA ARG A 62 -9.32 0.48 -25.48
C ARG A 62 -9.20 -0.15 -24.10
N VAL A 63 -8.00 -0.18 -23.53
CA VAL A 63 -7.77 -0.62 -22.14
C VAL A 63 -8.57 0.25 -21.17
N GLN A 64 -8.48 1.57 -21.30
CA GLN A 64 -9.22 2.52 -20.43
C GLN A 64 -10.75 2.34 -20.48
N LYS A 65 -11.28 1.94 -21.65
CA LYS A 65 -12.73 1.72 -21.85
C LYS A 65 -13.18 0.30 -21.50
N SER A 66 -12.29 -0.55 -21.03
CA SER A 66 -12.64 -1.94 -20.72
C SER A 66 -13.69 -2.01 -19.60
N LYS A 67 -14.64 -2.93 -19.77
CA LYS A 67 -15.64 -3.24 -18.74
C LYS A 67 -15.01 -3.84 -17.48
N LEU A 68 -13.77 -4.33 -17.55
CA LEU A 68 -13.01 -4.82 -16.40
C LEU A 68 -12.97 -3.81 -15.26
N TRP A 69 -12.81 -2.53 -15.57
CA TRP A 69 -12.74 -1.46 -14.57
C TRP A 69 -14.07 -1.17 -13.85
N LYS A 70 -15.18 -1.67 -14.39
CA LYS A 70 -16.50 -1.61 -13.75
C LYS A 70 -16.82 -2.83 -12.91
N SER A 71 -16.00 -3.86 -12.98
CA SER A 71 -16.14 -5.04 -12.14
C SER A 71 -15.74 -4.71 -10.70
N LYS A 72 -16.44 -5.28 -9.72
CA LYS A 72 -16.00 -5.29 -8.33
C LYS A 72 -14.97 -6.38 -8.04
N ASP A 73 -14.74 -7.29 -8.97
CA ASP A 73 -13.75 -8.35 -8.88
C ASP A 73 -12.41 -7.85 -9.44
N ASN A 74 -11.81 -6.93 -8.73
CA ASN A 74 -10.47 -6.41 -9.03
C ASN A 74 -9.86 -5.79 -7.76
N GLY A 75 -8.52 -5.74 -7.70
CA GLY A 75 -7.78 -5.22 -6.55
C GLY A 75 -8.07 -3.75 -6.22
N PHE A 76 -8.55 -2.94 -7.16
CA PHE A 76 -8.93 -1.54 -6.86
C PHE A 76 -10.20 -1.49 -6.00
N ASN A 77 -11.15 -2.41 -6.20
CA ASN A 77 -12.30 -2.50 -5.34
C ASN A 77 -11.87 -2.90 -3.91
N ASP A 78 -10.93 -3.82 -3.78
CA ASP A 78 -10.42 -4.26 -2.47
C ASP A 78 -9.64 -3.15 -1.74
N LEU A 79 -9.12 -2.17 -2.47
CA LEU A 79 -8.46 -0.98 -1.92
C LEU A 79 -9.45 0.10 -1.44
N THR A 80 -10.73 0.02 -1.77
CA THR A 80 -11.75 0.89 -1.15
C THR A 80 -12.00 0.44 0.30
N ARG A 81 -12.50 1.36 1.15
CA ARG A 81 -12.83 1.01 2.54
C ARG A 81 -13.94 -0.04 2.63
N ASP A 82 -14.92 0.03 1.75
CA ASP A 82 -16.00 -0.96 1.68
C ASP A 82 -15.49 -2.32 1.20
N GLY A 83 -14.67 -2.34 0.14
CA GLY A 83 -14.07 -3.57 -0.40
C GLY A 83 -13.17 -4.26 0.61
N ALA A 84 -12.30 -3.50 1.29
CA ALA A 84 -11.45 -4.01 2.36
C ALA A 84 -12.27 -4.56 3.54
N THR A 85 -13.38 -3.88 3.90
CA THR A 85 -14.29 -4.36 4.94
C THR A 85 -14.91 -5.70 4.55
N ASP A 86 -15.36 -5.85 3.30
CA ASP A 86 -15.93 -7.10 2.79
C ASP A 86 -14.89 -8.23 2.74
N LEU A 87 -13.65 -7.92 2.39
CA LEU A 87 -12.53 -8.87 2.42
C LEU A 87 -12.23 -9.31 3.85
N ASN A 88 -12.12 -8.35 4.78
CA ASN A 88 -11.82 -8.61 6.19
C ASN A 88 -12.89 -9.47 6.89
N ARG A 89 -14.17 -9.37 6.48
CA ARG A 89 -15.24 -10.24 7.00
C ARG A 89 -15.06 -11.71 6.62
N LYS A 90 -14.34 -11.98 5.53
CA LYS A 90 -14.10 -13.34 5.01
C LYS A 90 -12.79 -13.94 5.49
N THR A 91 -11.97 -13.18 6.18
CA THR A 91 -10.64 -13.56 6.63
C THR A 91 -10.56 -13.60 8.15
N SER A 92 -9.73 -14.49 8.67
CA SER A 92 -9.47 -14.63 10.10
C SER A 92 -7.99 -14.88 10.35
N LEU A 93 -7.54 -14.58 11.57
CA LEU A 93 -6.17 -14.86 11.99
C LEU A 93 -5.95 -16.37 12.10
N ASN A 94 -4.83 -16.84 11.56
CA ASN A 94 -4.36 -18.19 11.81
C ASN A 94 -3.56 -18.18 13.13
N PRO A 95 -3.93 -19.02 14.13
CA PRO A 95 -3.27 -19.01 15.44
C PRO A 95 -1.80 -19.45 15.40
N ASN A 96 -1.33 -19.99 14.30
CA ASN A 96 0.05 -20.46 14.13
C ASN A 96 0.97 -19.48 13.41
N ILE A 97 0.46 -18.33 12.93
CA ILE A 97 1.22 -17.33 12.18
C ILE A 97 1.53 -16.14 13.09
N VAL A 98 2.76 -15.60 12.97
CA VAL A 98 3.17 -14.31 13.52
C VAL A 98 2.76 -13.23 12.53
N TYR A 99 1.96 -12.27 12.99
CA TYR A 99 1.53 -11.10 12.21
C TYR A 99 2.22 -9.86 12.77
N LYS A 100 2.97 -9.14 11.96
CA LYS A 100 3.62 -7.90 12.36
C LYS A 100 3.44 -6.84 11.28
N THR A 101 3.18 -5.61 11.71
CA THR A 101 2.95 -4.48 10.80
C THR A 101 3.93 -3.36 11.06
N TYR A 102 4.37 -2.74 9.97
CA TYR A 102 5.20 -1.55 9.96
C TYR A 102 4.44 -0.46 9.21
N THR A 103 4.27 0.68 9.86
CA THR A 103 3.47 1.80 9.39
C THR A 103 4.35 3.01 9.19
N GLY A 104 4.21 3.66 8.04
CA GLY A 104 4.85 4.94 7.73
C GLY A 104 3.89 6.10 7.83
N GLU A 105 4.42 7.30 8.03
CA GLU A 105 3.70 8.56 8.00
C GLU A 105 4.63 9.65 7.45
N SER A 106 4.18 10.32 6.39
CA SER A 106 4.90 11.42 5.72
C SER A 106 3.95 12.58 5.43
N THR A 107 3.28 13.03 6.50
CA THR A 107 2.35 14.16 6.47
C THR A 107 2.47 15.00 7.72
N HIS A 108 2.13 16.27 7.65
CA HIS A 108 2.13 17.19 8.79
C HIS A 108 0.81 17.93 8.95
N LYS A 109 0.54 18.41 10.15
CA LYS A 109 -0.67 19.18 10.47
C LYS A 109 -0.68 20.51 9.73
N GLY A 110 -1.69 20.67 8.87
CA GLY A 110 -2.03 21.93 8.23
C GLY A 110 -3.15 22.68 8.95
N LEU A 111 -3.70 23.69 8.27
CA LEU A 111 -4.83 24.47 8.81
C LEU A 111 -6.08 23.59 9.00
N PHE A 112 -6.87 23.90 10.03
CA PHE A 112 -8.13 23.22 10.37
C PHE A 112 -7.99 21.72 10.67
N GLY A 113 -6.81 21.26 11.13
CA GLY A 113 -6.56 19.87 11.48
C GLY A 113 -6.51 18.92 10.28
N ARG A 114 -6.36 19.44 9.07
CA ARG A 114 -6.06 18.68 7.86
C ARG A 114 -4.59 18.27 7.88
N GLN A 115 -4.28 17.15 7.26
CA GLN A 115 -2.88 16.76 7.01
C GLN A 115 -2.48 17.18 5.61
N LYS A 116 -1.21 17.51 5.43
CA LYS A 116 -0.58 17.85 4.15
C LYS A 116 0.65 16.98 3.95
N ALA A 117 0.94 16.69 2.70
CA ALA A 117 2.16 15.99 2.31
C ALA A 117 3.42 16.72 2.81
N ASP A 118 4.36 15.98 3.34
CA ASP A 118 5.68 16.49 3.68
C ASP A 118 6.51 16.78 2.44
N LEU A 119 7.54 17.61 2.58
CA LEU A 119 8.38 18.01 1.46
C LEU A 119 9.23 16.87 0.90
N ASN A 120 9.56 15.89 1.74
CA ASN A 120 10.32 14.70 1.41
C ASN A 120 9.46 13.55 0.90
N LEU A 121 8.12 13.67 0.93
CA LEU A 121 7.23 12.65 0.41
C LEU A 121 7.44 12.48 -1.10
N PHE A 122 7.52 11.22 -1.56
CA PHE A 122 7.66 10.89 -2.96
C PHE A 122 6.64 11.65 -3.82
N PHE A 123 7.12 12.55 -4.65
CA PHE A 123 6.31 13.54 -5.36
C PHE A 123 5.05 12.99 -6.03
N PRO A 124 5.05 11.82 -6.69
CA PRO A 124 3.84 11.25 -7.28
C PRO A 124 2.70 11.01 -6.28
N PHE A 125 2.98 10.86 -4.99
CA PHE A 125 1.97 10.60 -3.95
C PHE A 125 1.43 11.88 -3.30
N THR A 126 1.93 13.04 -3.66
CA THR A 126 1.48 14.32 -3.07
C THR A 126 -0.03 14.53 -3.20
N VAL A 127 -0.62 14.15 -4.34
CA VAL A 127 -2.07 14.31 -4.56
C VAL A 127 -2.86 13.39 -3.64
N THR A 128 -2.50 12.11 -3.57
CA THR A 128 -3.18 11.11 -2.74
C THR A 128 -3.01 11.40 -1.25
N ALA A 129 -1.82 11.83 -0.82
CA ALA A 129 -1.54 12.28 0.54
C ALA A 129 -2.46 13.43 0.96
N ASN A 130 -2.58 14.45 0.11
CA ASN A 130 -3.44 15.61 0.40
C ASN A 130 -4.93 15.30 0.31
N VAL A 131 -5.35 14.31 -0.49
CA VAL A 131 -6.74 13.82 -0.52
C VAL A 131 -7.04 13.10 0.80
N SER A 132 -6.22 12.14 1.20
CA SER A 132 -6.35 11.42 2.47
C SER A 132 -6.28 12.37 3.68
N GLY A 133 -5.41 13.37 3.63
CA GLY A 133 -5.26 14.40 4.66
C GLY A 133 -6.50 15.27 4.90
N LYS A 134 -7.52 15.18 4.03
CA LYS A 134 -8.82 15.87 4.13
C LYS A 134 -9.95 14.94 4.56
N ALA A 135 -9.67 13.67 4.84
CA ALA A 135 -10.69 12.72 5.26
C ALA A 135 -11.59 13.31 6.34
N LYS A 136 -12.89 12.96 6.31
CA LYS A 136 -13.88 13.44 7.28
C LYS A 136 -13.51 12.95 8.68
N GLU A 137 -13.21 11.69 8.80
CA GLU A 137 -12.74 11.05 10.02
C GLU A 137 -11.27 11.44 10.25
N LYS A 138 -10.99 12.09 11.38
CA LYS A 138 -9.67 12.68 11.67
C LYS A 138 -8.55 11.64 11.74
N GLU A 139 -8.86 10.47 12.24
CA GLU A 139 -7.94 9.33 12.37
C GLU A 139 -7.45 8.76 11.03
N TRP A 140 -8.15 9.05 9.94
CA TRP A 140 -7.77 8.64 8.60
C TRP A 140 -6.82 9.61 7.88
N ARG A 141 -6.50 10.75 8.50
CA ARG A 141 -5.80 11.86 7.83
C ARG A 141 -4.29 11.66 7.77
N GLU A 142 -3.68 11.14 8.84
CA GLU A 142 -2.25 10.81 8.86
C GLU A 142 -2.00 9.64 7.90
N ASN A 143 -1.01 9.79 6.98
CA ASN A 143 -0.80 8.81 5.92
C ASN A 143 0.63 8.84 5.37
N ASP A 144 1.00 7.76 4.69
CA ASP A 144 2.29 7.56 4.04
C ASP A 144 2.30 7.97 2.55
N GLY A 145 1.31 8.75 2.13
CA GLY A 145 1.12 9.14 0.75
C GLY A 145 0.06 8.33 0.01
N LEU A 146 -0.13 7.06 0.34
CA LEU A 146 -1.14 6.17 -0.25
C LEU A 146 -2.10 5.58 0.78
N VAL A 147 -1.61 5.24 1.97
CA VAL A 147 -2.35 4.52 3.00
C VAL A 147 -2.37 5.33 4.29
N SER A 148 -3.55 5.47 4.88
CA SER A 148 -3.69 6.09 6.20
C SER A 148 -3.05 5.23 7.28
N VAL A 149 -2.38 5.86 8.25
CA VAL A 149 -1.71 5.19 9.38
C VAL A 149 -2.63 4.19 10.05
N ILE A 150 -3.86 4.60 10.39
CA ILE A 150 -4.84 3.72 11.04
C ILE A 150 -5.19 2.48 10.21
N SER A 151 -5.22 2.62 8.88
CA SER A 151 -5.52 1.49 7.98
C SER A 151 -4.36 0.53 7.86
N SER A 152 -3.11 0.99 8.00
CA SER A 152 -1.93 0.16 7.85
C SER A 152 -1.54 -0.61 9.12
N GLN A 153 -2.17 -0.32 10.27
CA GLN A 153 -1.86 -0.97 11.54
C GLN A 153 -2.35 -2.42 11.59
N HIS A 154 -3.64 -2.66 11.37
CA HIS A 154 -4.26 -3.98 11.39
C HIS A 154 -5.69 -3.93 10.82
N PRO A 155 -6.31 -5.06 10.39
CA PRO A 155 -7.73 -5.11 10.10
C PRO A 155 -8.56 -4.78 11.34
N PHE A 156 -9.53 -3.86 11.23
CA PHE A 156 -10.31 -3.37 12.40
C PHE A 156 -11.09 -4.46 13.13
N ASN A 157 -11.47 -5.53 12.45
CA ASN A 157 -12.20 -6.65 13.03
C ASN A 157 -11.30 -7.75 13.63
N GLN A 158 -9.98 -7.54 13.67
CA GLN A 158 -9.03 -8.54 14.17
C GLN A 158 -8.29 -8.03 15.41
N LYS A 159 -7.87 -8.96 16.26
CA LYS A 159 -7.14 -8.66 17.50
C LYS A 159 -5.74 -8.12 17.21
N TYR A 160 -5.32 -7.13 17.98
CA TYR A 160 -3.97 -6.60 17.91
C TYR A 160 -3.40 -6.29 19.30
N VAL A 161 -2.09 -6.16 19.36
CA VAL A 161 -1.30 -5.67 20.49
C VAL A 161 -0.19 -4.75 19.97
N GLU A 162 0.37 -3.92 20.82
CA GLU A 162 1.61 -3.22 20.51
C GLU A 162 2.75 -4.23 20.37
N ALA A 163 3.61 -4.03 19.36
CA ALA A 163 4.76 -4.90 19.14
C ALA A 163 5.77 -4.73 20.28
N THR A 164 6.30 -5.86 20.74
CA THR A 164 7.40 -5.93 21.71
C THR A 164 8.55 -6.74 21.11
N ASP A 165 9.63 -6.91 21.88
CA ASP A 165 10.75 -7.78 21.48
C ASP A 165 10.38 -9.26 21.42
N GLN A 166 9.19 -9.64 21.92
CA GLN A 166 8.69 -11.01 21.89
C GLN A 166 7.58 -11.16 20.87
N ASN A 167 7.84 -11.91 19.81
CA ASN A 167 6.86 -12.22 18.79
C ASN A 167 5.76 -13.15 19.32
N GLN A 168 4.49 -12.84 18.98
CA GLN A 168 3.30 -13.62 19.35
C GLN A 168 2.61 -14.14 18.09
N LYS A 169 1.98 -15.31 18.19
CA LYS A 169 1.18 -15.91 17.13
C LYS A 169 -0.30 -15.61 17.29
N GLY A 170 -1.02 -15.52 16.17
CA GLY A 170 -2.47 -15.38 16.15
C GLY A 170 -3.01 -14.02 16.56
N VAL A 171 -2.15 -13.00 16.58
CA VAL A 171 -2.50 -11.61 16.90
C VAL A 171 -1.63 -10.67 16.06
N TRP A 172 -2.20 -9.55 15.63
CA TRP A 172 -1.43 -8.48 14.98
C TRP A 172 -0.55 -7.77 16.00
N GLN A 173 0.70 -7.60 15.69
CA GLN A 173 1.67 -6.85 16.48
C GLN A 173 2.00 -5.57 15.73
N VAL A 174 1.52 -4.44 16.21
CA VAL A 174 1.65 -3.13 15.59
C VAL A 174 2.92 -2.46 16.09
N THR A 175 3.89 -2.22 15.21
CA THR A 175 5.10 -1.48 15.57
C THR A 175 4.81 0.02 15.67
N PRO A 176 5.62 0.80 16.40
CA PRO A 176 5.53 2.25 16.37
C PRO A 176 5.57 2.80 14.94
N THR A 177 4.73 3.78 14.65
CA THR A 177 4.70 4.45 13.34
C THR A 177 6.04 5.10 13.07
N LYS A 178 6.56 4.88 11.86
CA LYS A 178 7.78 5.55 11.38
C LYS A 178 7.40 6.91 10.80
N HIS A 179 7.80 7.97 11.47
CA HIS A 179 7.64 9.33 10.98
C HIS A 179 8.66 9.63 9.89
N ASP A 180 8.30 10.50 8.95
CA ASP A 180 9.07 10.83 7.75
C ASP A 180 9.32 9.64 6.82
N TRP A 181 8.49 8.57 6.92
CA TRP A 181 8.51 7.43 6.03
C TRP A 181 7.26 7.41 5.14
N ASP A 182 7.46 7.57 3.84
CA ASP A 182 6.39 7.36 2.87
C ASP A 182 6.27 5.91 2.42
N HIS A 183 5.30 5.65 1.55
CA HIS A 183 4.95 4.29 1.14
C HIS A 183 6.09 3.54 0.42
N VAL A 184 6.95 4.23 -0.33
CA VAL A 184 8.05 3.61 -1.10
C VAL A 184 9.38 3.61 -0.35
N ASP A 185 9.49 4.31 0.77
CA ASP A 185 10.68 4.31 1.61
C ASP A 185 11.00 2.92 2.16
N PHE A 186 9.97 2.16 2.53
CA PHE A 186 10.15 0.78 2.99
C PHE A 186 10.92 -0.11 2.02
N VAL A 187 10.89 0.20 0.73
CA VAL A 187 11.55 -0.57 -0.32
C VAL A 187 12.68 0.20 -1.00
N GLY A 188 13.00 1.40 -0.51
CA GLY A 188 14.10 2.21 -0.99
C GLY A 188 13.94 2.66 -2.45
N GLN A 189 12.72 2.91 -2.89
CA GLN A 189 12.45 3.33 -4.28
C GLN A 189 12.39 4.85 -4.48
N ASP A 190 12.39 5.64 -3.41
CA ASP A 190 12.52 7.08 -3.52
C ASP A 190 13.98 7.51 -3.55
N SER A 191 14.51 7.68 -4.77
CA SER A 191 15.85 8.20 -4.98
C SER A 191 15.99 9.70 -4.70
N SER A 192 14.87 10.40 -4.51
CA SER A 192 14.81 11.83 -4.19
C SER A 192 14.74 12.11 -2.68
N ASP A 193 14.52 11.09 -1.87
CA ASP A 193 14.51 11.22 -0.41
C ASP A 193 15.90 11.66 0.09
N THR A 194 15.94 12.86 0.66
CA THR A 194 17.15 13.46 1.25
C THR A 194 17.19 13.34 2.77
N VAL A 195 16.11 12.90 3.39
CA VAL A 195 15.95 12.77 4.84
C VAL A 195 16.49 11.44 5.33
N ARG A 196 16.31 10.38 4.54
CA ARG A 196 16.65 9.03 4.93
C ARG A 196 18.04 8.64 4.44
N SER A 197 18.87 8.14 5.34
CA SER A 197 20.15 7.59 4.96
C SER A 197 20.02 6.15 4.46
N ARG A 198 20.97 5.75 3.61
CA ARG A 198 21.06 4.35 3.16
C ARG A 198 21.28 3.39 4.34
N GLU A 199 22.02 3.85 5.36
CA GLU A 199 22.26 3.08 6.58
C GLU A 199 20.96 2.83 7.35
N GLU A 200 20.08 3.82 7.45
CA GLU A 200 18.79 3.68 8.13
C GLU A 200 17.91 2.63 7.45
N LEU A 201 17.85 2.64 6.12
CA LEU A 201 17.12 1.62 5.36
C LEU A 201 17.73 0.22 5.54
N GLN A 202 19.07 0.11 5.54
CA GLN A 202 19.74 -1.14 5.81
C GLN A 202 19.46 -1.65 7.23
N GLN A 203 19.52 -0.80 8.24
CA GLN A 203 19.16 -1.16 9.62
C GLN A 203 17.73 -1.65 9.74
N PHE A 204 16.78 -1.00 9.06
CA PHE A 204 15.40 -1.46 9.01
C PHE A 204 15.28 -2.88 8.45
N TRP A 205 15.92 -3.16 7.31
CA TRP A 205 15.87 -4.47 6.68
C TRP A 205 16.61 -5.55 7.46
N HIS A 206 17.72 -5.20 8.14
CA HIS A 206 18.41 -6.13 9.05
C HIS A 206 17.51 -6.47 10.24
N GLY A 207 16.90 -5.47 10.87
CA GLY A 207 15.96 -5.70 11.97
C GLY A 207 14.76 -6.56 11.57
N LEU A 208 14.23 -6.36 10.35
CA LEU A 208 13.16 -7.20 9.81
C LEU A 208 13.62 -8.65 9.59
N ALA A 209 14.84 -8.85 9.09
CA ALA A 209 15.42 -10.18 8.91
C ALA A 209 15.61 -10.90 10.26
N ASP A 210 16.10 -10.19 11.27
CA ASP A 210 16.24 -10.74 12.63
C ASP A 210 14.87 -11.13 13.23
N ASP A 211 13.86 -10.31 13.04
CA ASP A 211 12.48 -10.62 13.43
C ASP A 211 11.95 -11.90 12.77
N LEU A 212 12.23 -12.09 11.48
CA LEU A 212 11.84 -13.31 10.76
C LEU A 212 12.52 -14.54 11.32
N VAL A 213 13.83 -14.47 11.60
CA VAL A 213 14.60 -15.57 12.21
C VAL A 213 14.06 -15.91 13.60
N GLN A 214 13.74 -14.91 14.42
CA GLN A 214 13.13 -15.14 15.74
C GLN A 214 11.75 -15.79 15.62
N SER A 215 10.94 -15.36 14.66
CA SER A 215 9.61 -15.93 14.40
C SER A 215 9.68 -17.41 13.98
N GLU A 216 10.71 -17.79 13.22
CA GLU A 216 10.94 -19.18 12.82
C GLU A 216 11.27 -20.08 14.03
N LYS A 217 12.06 -19.60 14.97
CA LYS A 217 12.37 -20.32 16.22
C LYS A 217 11.11 -20.64 17.03
N LEU A 218 10.12 -19.74 17.07
CA LEU A 218 8.83 -19.97 17.72
C LEU A 218 8.02 -21.11 17.07
N THR A 219 8.29 -21.42 15.80
CA THR A 219 7.61 -22.48 15.05
C THR A 219 8.28 -23.84 15.24
N SER A 220 9.60 -23.88 15.41
CA SER A 220 10.38 -25.11 15.50
C SER A 220 10.35 -25.78 16.88
N THR A 221 10.08 -25.06 17.96
CA THR A 221 10.03 -25.60 19.34
C THR A 221 8.84 -26.51 19.65
N LYS A 222 7.95 -26.77 18.71
CA LYS A 222 6.80 -27.72 18.88
C LYS A 222 7.00 -29.08 18.18
N LYS A 223 8.21 -29.43 17.78
CA LYS A 223 8.53 -30.74 17.18
C LYS A 223 9.47 -31.59 18.07
N ALA A 224 9.45 -31.40 19.39
CA ALA A 224 10.12 -32.28 20.35
C ALA A 224 9.08 -32.95 21.23
#